data_135653faa87585aaf7b33c3bb752e120
#
_entry.id   135653faa87585aaf7b33c3bb752e120
#
_cell.length_a   1.000
_cell.length_b   1.000
_cell.length_c   1.000
_cell.angle_alpha   90.00
_cell.angle_beta   90.00
_cell.angle_gamma   90.00
#
_symmetry.space_group_name_H-M   'P 1'
#
loop_
_entity.id
_entity.type
_entity.pdbx_description
1 polymer ?
#
loop_
_entity_poly.entity_id
_entity_poly.type
_entity_poly.pdbx_seq_one_letter_code
_entity_poly.pdbx_strand_id
1 'polypeptide(L)'
;MNISELNLPKKSIDFLLKQGYTELYPPQEDAVKAGLFDDKKSFLVSVPTASGKTLIAILAILSHISKHKTKVVYLSPLRALASEKFEEFKKLEKLDLGRKIKVAISTGDSNSTDNKLDDADVIILT
;
A
#
# COMPACT_ATOMS: atom_id res chain seq x y z
N MET A 1 -19.45 0.03 -1.23
CA MET A 1 -18.84 -1.32 -1.07
C MET A 1 -18.16 -1.41 0.30
N ASN A 2 -18.47 -2.42 1.06
CA ASN A 2 -17.83 -2.65 2.35
C ASN A 2 -16.45 -3.26 2.16
N ILE A 3 -15.53 -2.91 3.06
CA ILE A 3 -14.17 -3.47 3.05
C ILE A 3 -14.22 -5.01 3.11
N SER A 4 -15.15 -5.57 3.87
CA SER A 4 -15.30 -7.03 4.01
C SER A 4 -15.67 -7.75 2.70
N GLU A 5 -16.13 -7.03 1.69
CA GLU A 5 -16.49 -7.59 0.39
C GLU A 5 -15.33 -7.64 -0.60
N LEU A 6 -14.17 -7.07 -0.23
CA LEU A 6 -13.02 -7.03 -1.12
C LEU A 6 -12.41 -8.42 -1.34
N ASN A 7 -11.92 -8.63 -2.54
CA ASN A 7 -11.23 -9.89 -2.89
C ASN A 7 -9.77 -9.84 -2.41
N LEU A 8 -9.61 -9.82 -1.10
CA LEU A 8 -8.32 -9.82 -0.42
C LEU A 8 -8.31 -10.93 0.64
N PRO A 9 -7.14 -11.42 1.06
CA PRO A 9 -7.07 -12.38 2.16
C PRO A 9 -7.73 -11.81 3.41
N LYS A 10 -8.32 -12.69 4.21
CA LYS A 10 -9.01 -12.30 5.45
C LYS A 10 -8.14 -11.46 6.36
N LYS A 11 -6.86 -11.80 6.47
CA LYS A 11 -5.93 -11.04 7.33
C LYS A 11 -5.72 -9.61 6.83
N SER A 12 -5.71 -9.40 5.52
CA SER A 12 -5.65 -8.06 4.93
C SER A 12 -6.91 -7.27 5.23
N ILE A 13 -8.06 -7.89 5.11
CA ILE A 13 -9.35 -7.26 5.44
C ILE A 13 -9.38 -6.90 6.92
N ASP A 14 -8.97 -7.80 7.82
CA ASP A 14 -8.92 -7.55 9.26
C ASP A 14 -7.97 -6.39 9.58
N PHE A 15 -6.83 -6.31 8.89
CA PHE A 15 -5.90 -5.20 9.02
C PHE A 15 -6.58 -3.87 8.68
N LEU A 16 -7.28 -3.81 7.55
CA LEU A 16 -7.96 -2.59 7.12
C LEU A 16 -9.05 -2.17 8.13
N LEU A 17 -9.82 -3.12 8.61
CA LEU A 17 -10.86 -2.84 9.61
C LEU A 17 -10.25 -2.30 10.91
N LYS A 18 -9.12 -2.84 11.34
CA LYS A 18 -8.40 -2.35 12.52
C LYS A 18 -7.85 -0.95 12.34
N GLN A 19 -7.54 -0.55 11.10
CA GLN A 19 -7.10 0.80 10.79
C GLN A 19 -8.26 1.80 10.71
N GLY A 20 -9.49 1.33 10.86
CA GLY A 20 -10.68 2.18 10.85
C GLY A 20 -11.38 2.29 9.50
N TYR A 21 -10.93 1.56 8.49
CA TYR A 21 -11.59 1.56 7.20
C TYR A 21 -12.75 0.56 7.23
N THR A 22 -13.96 1.02 6.93
CA THR A 22 -15.16 0.18 6.92
C THR A 22 -15.80 0.12 5.55
N GLU A 23 -15.84 1.24 4.85
CA GLU A 23 -16.44 1.35 3.53
C GLU A 23 -15.52 2.12 2.59
N LEU A 24 -15.62 1.81 1.30
CA LEU A 24 -14.89 2.54 0.27
C LEU A 24 -15.69 3.77 -0.15
N TYR A 25 -14.99 4.88 -0.36
CA TYR A 25 -15.55 6.04 -1.05
C TYR A 25 -15.72 5.71 -2.54
N PRO A 26 -16.60 6.43 -3.27
CA PRO A 26 -16.86 6.13 -4.68
C PRO A 26 -15.60 6.02 -5.56
N PRO A 27 -14.58 6.90 -5.47
CA PRO A 27 -13.39 6.74 -6.29
C PRO A 27 -12.59 5.46 -5.99
N GLN A 28 -12.59 5.04 -4.73
CA GLN A 28 -11.91 3.81 -4.31
C GLN A 28 -12.64 2.58 -4.86
N GLU A 29 -13.96 2.59 -4.76
CA GLU A 29 -14.79 1.53 -5.30
C GLU A 29 -14.64 1.43 -6.83
N ASP A 30 -14.63 2.57 -7.52
CA ASP A 30 -14.44 2.61 -8.96
C ASP A 30 -13.10 2.00 -9.38
N ALA A 31 -12.04 2.27 -8.63
CA ALA A 31 -10.72 1.70 -8.89
C ALA A 31 -10.75 0.17 -8.73
N VAL A 32 -11.37 -0.33 -7.68
CA VAL A 32 -11.50 -1.77 -7.45
C VAL A 32 -12.29 -2.43 -8.57
N LYS A 33 -13.42 -1.83 -8.95
CA LYS A 33 -14.27 -2.35 -10.04
C LYS A 33 -13.56 -2.32 -11.40
N ALA A 34 -12.66 -1.37 -11.59
CA ALA A 34 -11.87 -1.26 -12.82
C ALA A 34 -10.75 -2.29 -12.90
N GLY A 35 -10.52 -3.06 -11.83
CA GLY A 35 -9.54 -4.12 -11.81
C GLY A 35 -8.25 -3.77 -11.08
N LEU A 36 -8.33 -2.98 -10.01
CA LEU A 36 -7.15 -2.58 -9.22
C LEU A 36 -6.32 -3.78 -8.76
N PHE A 37 -6.96 -4.92 -8.53
CA PHE A 37 -6.28 -6.13 -8.06
C PHE A 37 -5.76 -7.02 -9.19
N ASP A 38 -5.92 -6.58 -10.44
CA ASP A 38 -5.39 -7.30 -11.60
C ASP A 38 -3.95 -6.86 -11.86
N ASP A 39 -3.00 -7.76 -11.71
CA ASP A 39 -1.56 -7.48 -11.85
C ASP A 39 -1.16 -7.01 -13.25
N LYS A 40 -2.01 -7.24 -14.25
CA LYS A 40 -1.71 -6.90 -15.63
C LYS A 40 -2.16 -5.50 -16.03
N LYS A 41 -2.81 -4.78 -15.12
CA LYS A 41 -3.36 -3.45 -15.40
C LYS A 41 -2.57 -2.35 -14.71
N SER A 42 -2.41 -1.24 -15.42
CA SER A 42 -1.89 0.00 -14.86
C SER A 42 -3.03 1.00 -14.72
N PHE A 43 -2.95 1.85 -13.70
CA PHE A 43 -4.03 2.79 -13.39
C PHE A 43 -3.49 4.22 -13.30
N LEU A 44 -4.29 5.14 -13.84
CA LEU A 44 -4.13 6.56 -13.56
C LEU A 44 -5.37 6.98 -12.77
N VAL A 45 -5.16 7.42 -11.52
CA VAL A 45 -6.25 7.84 -10.64
C VAL A 45 -6.11 9.34 -10.42
N SER A 46 -7.09 10.09 -10.91
CA SER A 46 -7.12 11.53 -10.77
C SER A 46 -8.40 11.92 -10.03
N VAL A 47 -8.24 12.29 -8.76
CA VAL A 47 -9.35 12.66 -7.88
C VAL A 47 -8.92 13.83 -7.01
N PRO A 48 -9.86 14.63 -6.49
CA PRO A 48 -9.52 15.74 -5.59
C PRO A 48 -8.80 15.24 -4.35
N THR A 49 -8.01 16.13 -3.73
CA THR A 49 -7.38 15.84 -2.44
C THR A 49 -8.46 15.49 -1.41
N ALA A 50 -8.11 14.68 -0.42
CA ALA A 50 -9.02 14.18 0.62
C ALA A 50 -10.08 13.18 0.12
N SER A 51 -9.91 12.65 -1.10
CA SER A 51 -10.81 11.61 -1.64
C SER A 51 -10.33 10.20 -1.37
N GLY A 52 -9.34 10.03 -0.51
CA GLY A 52 -8.85 8.71 -0.11
C GLY A 52 -7.91 8.05 -1.09
N LYS A 53 -7.10 8.82 -1.82
CA LYS A 53 -6.11 8.26 -2.78
C LYS A 53 -5.12 7.30 -2.12
N THR A 54 -4.73 7.60 -0.90
CA THR A 54 -3.77 6.75 -0.17
C THR A 54 -4.32 5.35 0.06
N LEU A 55 -5.61 5.24 0.35
CA LEU A 55 -6.21 3.91 0.53
C LEU A 55 -6.18 3.11 -0.78
N ILE A 56 -6.34 3.76 -1.92
CA ILE A 56 -6.22 3.07 -3.21
C ILE A 56 -4.82 2.44 -3.35
N ALA A 57 -3.79 3.20 -2.98
CA ALA A 57 -2.42 2.67 -2.98
C ALA A 57 -2.25 1.51 -2.00
N ILE A 58 -2.79 1.63 -0.79
CA ILE A 58 -2.73 0.57 0.21
C ILE A 58 -3.42 -0.69 -0.29
N LEU A 59 -4.58 -0.57 -0.92
CA LEU A 59 -5.30 -1.70 -1.48
C LEU A 59 -4.48 -2.41 -2.56
N ALA A 60 -3.84 -1.64 -3.44
CA ALA A 60 -2.97 -2.21 -4.48
C ALA A 60 -1.76 -2.93 -3.86
N ILE A 61 -1.16 -2.33 -2.85
CA ILE A 61 -0.03 -2.94 -2.12
C ILE A 61 -0.48 -4.25 -1.47
N LEU A 62 -1.59 -4.25 -0.74
CA LEU A 62 -2.11 -5.44 -0.07
C LEU A 62 -2.40 -6.55 -1.06
N SER A 63 -2.99 -6.22 -2.20
CA SER A 63 -3.24 -7.20 -3.26
C SER A 63 -1.93 -7.81 -3.76
N HIS A 64 -0.95 -6.97 -4.03
CA HIS A 64 0.33 -7.43 -4.58
C HIS A 64 1.11 -8.31 -3.59
N ILE A 65 1.30 -7.84 -2.37
CA ILE A 65 2.10 -8.58 -1.38
C ILE A 65 1.43 -9.88 -0.92
N SER A 66 0.11 -10.00 -1.09
CA SER A 66 -0.59 -11.25 -0.78
C SER A 66 -0.42 -12.31 -1.86
N LYS A 67 -0.08 -11.91 -3.09
CA LYS A 67 0.06 -12.81 -4.24
C LYS A 67 1.51 -13.07 -4.62
N HIS A 68 2.39 -12.10 -4.40
CA HIS A 68 3.76 -12.10 -4.90
C HIS A 68 4.76 -11.76 -3.81
N LYS A 69 5.98 -12.25 -3.98
CA LYS A 69 7.12 -11.92 -3.11
C LYS A 69 7.97 -10.79 -3.68
N THR A 70 7.57 -10.23 -4.82
CA THR A 70 8.28 -9.12 -5.44
C THR A 70 7.99 -7.82 -4.72
N LYS A 71 8.88 -6.86 -4.89
CA LYS A 71 8.83 -5.59 -4.18
C LYS A 71 7.78 -4.65 -4.75
N VAL A 72 7.24 -3.80 -3.86
CA VAL A 72 6.40 -2.66 -4.22
C VAL A 72 7.20 -1.40 -3.96
N VAL A 73 7.17 -0.46 -4.90
CA VAL A 73 7.82 0.84 -4.75
C VAL A 73 6.76 1.93 -4.74
N TYR A 74 6.79 2.77 -3.73
CA TYR A 74 5.93 3.94 -3.60
C TYR A 74 6.79 5.19 -3.78
N LEU A 75 6.52 5.97 -4.80
CA LEU A 75 7.27 7.18 -5.10
C LEU A 75 6.55 8.41 -4.55
N SER A 76 7.29 9.27 -3.86
CA SER A 76 6.78 10.54 -3.35
C SER A 76 7.71 11.67 -3.79
N PRO A 77 7.19 12.79 -4.27
CA PRO A 77 8.05 13.88 -4.78
C PRO A 77 8.74 14.67 -3.68
N LEU A 78 8.28 14.57 -2.43
CA LEU A 78 8.81 15.36 -1.32
C LEU A 78 9.24 14.45 -0.17
N ARG A 79 10.39 14.77 0.45
CA ARG A 79 10.91 14.02 1.59
C ARG A 79 9.95 13.98 2.77
N ALA A 80 9.32 15.10 3.08
CA ALA A 80 8.36 15.17 4.19
C ALA A 80 7.19 14.21 3.97
N LEU A 81 6.67 14.15 2.74
CA LEU A 81 5.60 13.21 2.37
C LEU A 81 6.09 11.77 2.41
N ALA A 82 7.33 11.52 1.94
CA ALA A 82 7.89 10.18 1.98
C ALA A 82 8.02 9.67 3.41
N SER A 83 8.48 10.52 4.34
CA SER A 83 8.59 10.17 5.76
C SER A 83 7.22 9.90 6.38
N GLU A 84 6.23 10.73 6.06
CA GLU A 84 4.86 10.54 6.53
C GLU A 84 4.27 9.23 6.02
N LYS A 85 4.46 8.93 4.74
CA LYS A 85 3.97 7.69 4.15
C LYS A 85 4.71 6.47 4.68
N PHE A 86 6.00 6.61 4.98
CA PHE A 86 6.75 5.54 5.61
C PHE A 86 6.16 5.16 6.96
N GLU A 87 5.87 6.15 7.81
CA GLU A 87 5.27 5.89 9.12
C GLU A 87 3.88 5.25 8.97
N GLU A 88 3.11 5.69 7.99
CA GLU A 88 1.79 5.13 7.71
C GLU A 88 1.88 3.69 7.20
N PHE A 89 2.77 3.43 6.23
CA PHE A 89 2.90 2.10 5.63
C PHE A 89 3.64 1.12 6.53
N LYS A 90 4.43 1.60 7.48
CA LYS A 90 5.13 0.74 8.43
C LYS A 90 4.17 -0.12 9.25
N LYS A 91 2.93 0.31 9.39
CA LYS A 91 1.89 -0.47 10.04
C LYS A 91 1.63 -1.80 9.33
N LEU A 92 1.95 -1.90 8.04
CA LEU A 92 1.84 -3.15 7.28
C LEU A 92 2.75 -4.26 7.83
N GLU A 93 3.80 -3.89 8.57
CA GLU A 93 4.70 -4.88 9.19
C GLU A 93 3.98 -5.73 10.25
N LYS A 94 2.82 -5.28 10.72
CA LYS A 94 1.98 -6.04 11.66
C LYS A 94 1.16 -7.12 10.95
N LEU A 95 1.13 -7.10 9.64
CA LEU A 95 0.35 -8.03 8.84
C LEU A 95 1.10 -9.34 8.70
N ASP A 96 0.43 -10.45 9.02
CA ASP A 96 0.98 -11.80 8.88
C ASP A 96 0.28 -12.51 7.71
N LEU A 97 1.00 -12.64 6.60
CA LEU A 97 0.52 -13.35 5.41
C LEU A 97 1.27 -14.68 5.21
N GLY A 98 1.71 -15.30 6.31
CA GLY A 98 2.57 -16.46 6.23
C GLY A 98 4.04 -16.10 6.10
N ARG A 99 4.35 -14.81 6.04
CA ARG A 99 5.69 -14.26 6.04
C ARG A 99 5.70 -12.87 6.66
N LYS A 100 6.85 -12.44 7.09
CA LYS A 100 7.01 -11.13 7.70
C LYS A 100 7.11 -10.07 6.60
N ILE A 101 6.28 -9.03 6.68
CA ILE A 101 6.30 -7.92 5.74
C ILE A 101 7.25 -6.85 6.27
N LYS A 102 8.15 -6.36 5.42
CA LYS A 102 9.13 -5.32 5.78
C LYS A 102 8.93 -4.10 4.92
N VAL A 103 8.93 -2.92 5.56
CA VAL A 103 8.77 -1.63 4.90
C VAL A 103 10.05 -0.83 5.10
N ALA A 104 10.59 -0.24 4.05
CA ALA A 104 11.79 0.57 4.10
C ALA A 104 11.59 1.90 3.39
N ILE A 105 12.44 2.86 3.69
CA ILE A 105 12.45 4.19 3.07
C ILE A 105 13.85 4.51 2.56
N SER A 106 13.92 5.12 1.39
CA SER A 106 15.16 5.68 0.86
C SER A 106 14.87 7.09 0.33
N THR A 107 15.49 8.07 0.96
CA THR A 107 15.44 9.46 0.51
C THR A 107 16.85 9.88 0.12
N GLY A 108 16.98 11.00 -0.60
CA GLY A 108 18.27 11.49 -1.04
C GLY A 108 19.27 11.73 0.08
N ASP A 109 18.81 11.88 1.33
CA ASP A 109 19.65 12.10 2.50
C ASP A 109 19.88 10.82 3.32
N SER A 110 19.13 9.77 3.07
CA SER A 110 19.30 8.57 3.87
C SER A 110 20.42 7.72 3.30
N ASN A 111 21.43 7.48 4.13
CA ASN A 111 22.43 6.48 3.86
C ASN A 111 21.87 5.10 4.23
N SER A 112 20.64 4.82 3.80
CA SER A 112 20.07 3.51 4.02
C SER A 112 20.98 2.50 3.33
N THR A 113 21.49 1.57 4.12
CA THR A 113 22.32 0.50 3.60
C THR A 113 21.46 -0.31 2.61
N ASP A 114 22.02 -0.64 1.48
CA ASP A 114 21.38 -1.43 0.43
C ASP A 114 20.71 -2.70 0.98
N ASN A 115 21.24 -3.25 2.08
CA ASN A 115 20.74 -4.47 2.72
C ASN A 115 19.28 -4.33 3.21
N LYS A 116 18.89 -3.15 3.71
CA LYS A 116 17.51 -2.93 4.17
C LYS A 116 16.54 -2.88 3.01
N LEU A 117 16.98 -2.32 1.88
CA LEU A 117 16.15 -2.23 0.68
C LEU A 117 15.99 -3.60 0.03
N ASP A 118 17.04 -4.41 0.03
CA ASP A 118 17.02 -5.75 -0.56
C ASP A 118 16.01 -6.66 0.14
N ASP A 119 15.87 -6.52 1.46
CA ASP A 119 14.95 -7.34 2.26
C ASP A 119 13.54 -6.78 2.33
N ALA A 120 13.31 -5.56 1.87
CA ALA A 120 12.03 -4.91 2.01
C ALA A 120 11.01 -5.40 0.99
N ASP A 121 9.77 -5.54 1.40
CA ASP A 121 8.64 -5.84 0.53
C ASP A 121 8.03 -4.56 -0.04
N VAL A 122 8.02 -3.49 0.74
CA VAL A 122 7.51 -2.17 0.35
C VAL A 122 8.62 -1.15 0.56
N ILE A 123 8.94 -0.40 -0.48
CA ILE A 123 9.99 0.62 -0.43
C ILE A 123 9.38 1.97 -0.78
N ILE A 124 9.62 2.95 0.08
CA ILE A 124 9.20 4.33 -0.16
C ILE A 124 10.42 5.12 -0.63
N LEU A 125 10.32 5.74 -1.79
CA LEU A 125 11.41 6.50 -2.41
C LEU A 125 11.00 7.95 -2.68
N THR A 126 11.98 8.82 -2.71
CA THR A 126 11.81 10.18 -3.24
C THR A 126 12.50 10.33 -4.57
#